data_e84662953e301c6ce07548488b81120d
#
_entry.id   e84662953e301c6ce07548488b81120d
#
_cell.length_a   1.000
_cell.length_b   1.000
_cell.length_c   1.000
_cell.angle_alpha   90.00
_cell.angle_beta   90.00
_cell.angle_gamma   90.00
#
_symmetry.space_group_name_H-M   'P 1'
#
loop_
_entity.id
_entity.type
_entity.pdbx_description
1 polymer ?
#
loop_
_entity_poly.entity_id
_entity_poly.type
_entity_poly.pdbx_seq_one_letter_code
_entity_poly.pdbx_strand_id
1 'polypeptide(L)'
;STTAFDASIGKTVNNIQLKSADDKVMAIPNFGQKVLAVFYNDPDAKDVNDPLSDAIKARNFPKDKYAGIGVANCADTWLPNSVIRYAAREKEKKYPGAVVLIDEAHILAKAWELPDGDDKGHILIIGKDFKIKYIKLVKNQDESKAIIQAVLAILETEIAKG
;
A
#
# COMPACT_ATOMS: atom_id res chain seq x y z
N SER A 1 -23.33 -9.01 -6.56
CA SER A 1 -23.44 -7.56 -6.39
C SER A 1 -22.07 -6.94 -6.29
N THR A 2 -21.91 -5.77 -6.86
CA THR A 2 -20.68 -5.00 -6.79
C THR A 2 -20.46 -4.48 -5.38
N THR A 3 -19.30 -4.78 -4.79
CA THR A 3 -18.92 -4.23 -3.50
C THR A 3 -18.33 -2.82 -3.69
N ALA A 4 -18.12 -2.08 -2.58
CA ALA A 4 -17.42 -0.80 -2.62
C ALA A 4 -16.01 -0.95 -3.21
N PHE A 5 -15.35 -2.10 -3.00
CA PHE A 5 -14.03 -2.39 -3.58
C PHE A 5 -14.08 -2.46 -5.10
N ASP A 6 -15.02 -3.25 -5.64
CA ASP A 6 -15.13 -3.43 -7.08
C ASP A 6 -15.44 -2.11 -7.77
N ALA A 7 -16.29 -1.28 -7.14
CA ALA A 7 -16.63 0.04 -7.66
C ALA A 7 -15.44 1.00 -7.70
N SER A 8 -14.39 0.75 -6.91
CA SER A 8 -13.19 1.60 -6.89
C SER A 8 -12.21 1.30 -8.02
N ILE A 9 -12.28 0.12 -8.64
CA ILE A 9 -11.37 -0.23 -9.73
C ILE A 9 -11.66 0.66 -10.94
N GLY A 10 -10.60 1.25 -11.50
CA GLY A 10 -10.69 2.22 -12.59
C GLY A 10 -10.85 3.67 -12.14
N LYS A 11 -11.05 3.90 -10.84
CA LYS A 11 -11.19 5.23 -10.28
C LYS A 11 -9.85 5.96 -10.30
N THR A 12 -9.87 7.24 -10.70
CA THR A 12 -8.70 8.11 -10.62
C THR A 12 -8.56 8.65 -9.22
N VAL A 13 -7.34 8.60 -8.68
CA VAL A 13 -7.03 9.12 -7.34
C VAL A 13 -5.96 10.20 -7.42
N ASN A 14 -5.95 11.08 -6.43
CA ASN A 14 -4.97 12.15 -6.30
C ASN A 14 -3.90 11.78 -5.28
N ASN A 15 -2.70 12.35 -5.44
CA ASN A 15 -1.68 12.24 -4.41
C ASN A 15 -2.13 12.97 -3.15
N ILE A 16 -1.55 12.58 -2.02
CA ILE A 16 -1.89 13.11 -0.70
C ILE A 16 -0.61 13.43 0.06
N GLN A 17 -0.74 14.21 1.13
CA GLN A 17 0.37 14.54 2.03
C GLN A 17 0.24 13.68 3.29
N LEU A 18 1.29 12.93 3.60
CA LEU A 18 1.39 12.09 4.80
C LEU A 18 2.70 12.45 5.51
N LYS A 19 3.08 11.67 6.51
CA LYS A 19 4.37 11.84 7.20
C LYS A 19 5.30 10.70 6.89
N SER A 20 6.61 11.01 6.76
CA SER A 20 7.64 9.98 6.67
C SER A 20 7.94 9.38 8.04
N ALA A 21 8.77 8.31 8.05
CA ALA A 21 9.26 7.73 9.30
C ALA A 21 10.09 8.73 10.13
N ASP A 22 10.60 9.81 9.53
CA ASP A 22 11.33 10.88 10.19
C ASP A 22 10.45 12.06 10.58
N ASP A 23 9.13 11.87 10.56
CA ASP A 23 8.12 12.87 10.95
C ASP A 23 8.11 14.12 10.04
N LYS A 24 8.47 13.95 8.78
CA LYS A 24 8.43 15.01 7.77
C LYS A 24 7.23 14.84 6.86
N VAL A 25 6.56 15.93 6.55
CA VAL A 25 5.44 15.91 5.59
C VAL A 25 5.98 15.61 4.20
N MET A 26 5.37 14.63 3.51
CA MET A 26 5.71 14.31 2.14
C MET A 26 4.54 13.65 1.40
N ALA A 27 4.49 13.88 0.10
CA ALA A 27 3.56 13.19 -0.78
C ALA A 27 4.02 11.75 -1.02
N ILE A 28 3.11 10.90 -1.52
CA ILE A 28 3.49 9.55 -1.94
C ILE A 28 4.52 9.67 -3.08
N PRO A 29 5.74 9.12 -2.90
CA PRO A 29 6.76 9.22 -3.93
C PRO A 29 6.43 8.37 -5.16
N ASN A 30 6.94 8.78 -6.32
CA ASN A 30 6.77 8.09 -7.60
C ASN A 30 5.32 7.98 -8.10
N PHE A 31 4.39 8.72 -7.51
CA PHE A 31 2.98 8.73 -7.90
C PHE A 31 2.85 9.31 -9.32
N GLY A 32 2.26 8.53 -10.23
CA GLY A 32 2.17 8.88 -11.63
C GLY A 32 3.45 8.66 -12.44
N GLN A 33 4.56 8.28 -11.81
CA GLN A 33 5.84 8.04 -12.47
C GLN A 33 6.15 6.55 -12.58
N LYS A 34 5.72 5.76 -11.61
CA LYS A 34 5.89 4.31 -11.56
C LYS A 34 4.57 3.64 -11.22
N VAL A 35 4.46 2.35 -11.55
CA VAL A 35 3.37 1.53 -11.03
C VAL A 35 3.61 1.33 -9.54
N LEU A 36 2.61 1.58 -8.71
CA LEU A 36 2.74 1.48 -7.25
C LEU A 36 1.93 0.32 -6.71
N ALA A 37 2.52 -0.44 -5.80
CA ALA A 37 1.79 -1.30 -4.88
C ALA A 37 1.72 -0.57 -3.53
N VAL A 38 0.52 -0.20 -3.11
CA VAL A 38 0.30 0.54 -1.87
C VAL A 38 -0.29 -0.40 -0.83
N PHE A 39 0.40 -0.55 0.29
CA PHE A 39 -0.02 -1.37 1.41
C PHE A 39 -0.46 -0.46 2.55
N TYR A 40 -1.75 -0.37 2.78
CA TYR A 40 -2.34 0.49 3.81
C TYR A 40 -2.80 -0.37 4.97
N ASN A 41 -1.92 -0.55 5.96
CA ASN A 41 -2.10 -1.51 7.04
C ASN A 41 -2.28 -0.81 8.39
N ASP A 42 -3.24 -1.29 9.18
CA ASP A 42 -3.31 -0.98 10.60
C ASP A 42 -2.04 -1.51 11.30
N PRO A 43 -1.45 -0.78 12.25
CA PRO A 43 -0.28 -1.27 12.99
C PRO A 43 -0.49 -2.62 13.68
N ASP A 44 -1.73 -2.92 14.13
CA ASP A 44 -2.05 -4.22 14.74
C ASP A 44 -2.08 -5.34 13.70
N ALA A 45 -2.15 -5.00 12.42
CA ALA A 45 -2.11 -5.94 11.30
C ALA A 45 -0.92 -5.67 10.37
N LYS A 46 0.18 -5.16 10.91
CA LYS A 46 1.34 -4.71 10.12
C LYS A 46 1.95 -5.78 9.22
N ASP A 47 1.82 -7.06 9.58
CA ASP A 47 2.42 -8.18 8.85
C ASP A 47 1.41 -8.95 7.98
N VAL A 48 0.17 -8.48 7.91
CA VAL A 48 -0.91 -9.19 7.22
C VAL A 48 -0.60 -9.40 5.73
N ASN A 49 0.10 -8.49 5.10
CA ASN A 49 0.45 -8.54 3.69
C ASN A 49 1.89 -9.02 3.42
N ASP A 50 2.60 -9.52 4.43
CA ASP A 50 3.98 -9.99 4.24
C ASP A 50 4.10 -11.10 3.20
N PRO A 51 3.20 -12.10 3.12
CA PRO A 51 3.29 -13.10 2.05
C PRO A 51 3.26 -12.48 0.65
N LEU A 52 2.39 -11.49 0.44
CA LEU A 52 2.30 -10.79 -0.83
C LEU A 52 3.54 -9.93 -1.08
N SER A 53 3.99 -9.17 -0.09
CA SER A 53 5.19 -8.34 -0.20
C SER A 53 6.42 -9.19 -0.51
N ASP A 54 6.55 -10.36 0.12
CA ASP A 54 7.65 -11.29 -0.13
C ASP A 54 7.61 -11.83 -1.58
N ALA A 55 6.43 -12.16 -2.08
CA ALA A 55 6.26 -12.64 -3.45
C ALA A 55 6.60 -11.56 -4.49
N ILE A 56 6.19 -10.31 -4.24
CA ILE A 56 6.53 -9.18 -5.12
C ILE A 56 8.04 -8.96 -5.11
N LYS A 57 8.66 -8.99 -3.93
CA LYS A 57 10.12 -8.83 -3.81
C LYS A 57 10.85 -9.91 -4.62
N ALA A 58 10.39 -11.16 -4.54
CA ALA A 58 11.00 -12.28 -5.26
C ALA A 58 10.94 -12.12 -6.78
N ARG A 59 9.92 -11.43 -7.31
CA ARG A 59 9.79 -11.15 -8.74
C ARG A 59 10.79 -10.12 -9.25
N ASN A 60 11.34 -9.30 -8.37
CA ASN A 60 12.36 -8.31 -8.70
C ASN A 60 11.98 -7.44 -9.90
N PHE A 61 10.80 -6.82 -9.84
CA PHE A 61 10.36 -5.90 -10.90
C PHE A 61 11.36 -4.75 -11.10
N PRO A 62 11.46 -4.20 -12.34
CA PRO A 62 12.38 -3.09 -12.60
C PRO A 62 12.12 -1.89 -11.71
N LYS A 63 13.15 -1.42 -11.01
CA LYS A 63 13.03 -0.32 -10.04
C LYS A 63 12.66 1.02 -10.66
N ASP A 64 12.95 1.21 -11.95
CA ASP A 64 12.56 2.40 -12.68
C ASP A 64 11.07 2.41 -13.08
N LYS A 65 10.39 1.26 -12.98
CA LYS A 65 8.99 1.10 -13.39
C LYS A 65 8.03 0.75 -12.28
N TYR A 66 8.54 0.30 -11.14
CA TYR A 66 7.75 -0.17 -10.01
C TYR A 66 8.30 0.36 -8.68
N ALA A 67 7.42 0.68 -7.75
CA ALA A 67 7.79 0.98 -6.38
C ALA A 67 6.72 0.47 -5.41
N GLY A 68 7.19 -0.02 -4.26
CA GLY A 68 6.32 -0.39 -3.14
C GLY A 68 6.19 0.76 -2.15
N ILE A 69 4.97 1.02 -1.71
CA ILE A 69 4.66 2.07 -0.74
C ILE A 69 3.89 1.42 0.41
N GLY A 70 4.44 1.51 1.62
CA GLY A 70 3.71 1.16 2.82
C GLY A 70 3.10 2.41 3.45
N VAL A 71 1.90 2.32 3.97
CA VAL A 71 1.27 3.39 4.73
C VAL A 71 0.71 2.80 6.02
N ALA A 72 1.24 3.25 7.16
CA ALA A 72 0.74 2.85 8.47
C ALA A 72 -0.55 3.63 8.77
N ASN A 73 -1.68 2.93 8.82
CA ASN A 73 -2.98 3.49 9.16
C ASN A 73 -3.11 3.51 10.68
N CYS A 74 -2.62 4.57 11.32
CA CYS A 74 -2.45 4.60 12.76
C CYS A 74 -3.31 5.65 13.49
N ALA A 75 -4.36 6.16 12.84
CA ALA A 75 -5.25 7.14 13.47
C ALA A 75 -5.93 6.61 14.74
N ASP A 76 -6.25 5.32 14.78
CA ASP A 76 -6.97 4.69 15.88
C ASP A 76 -6.07 3.80 16.76
N THR A 77 -4.76 3.83 16.56
CA THR A 77 -3.84 3.01 17.35
C THR A 77 -3.51 3.69 18.68
N TRP A 78 -3.31 2.86 19.71
CA TRP A 78 -2.78 3.32 21.00
C TRP A 78 -1.25 3.28 21.05
N LEU A 79 -0.60 2.73 20.04
CA LEU A 79 0.86 2.59 20.01
C LEU A 79 1.54 3.97 19.97
N PRO A 80 2.64 4.16 20.72
CA PRO A 80 3.42 5.39 20.63
C PRO A 80 4.01 5.61 19.23
N ASN A 81 4.15 6.87 18.83
CA ASN A 81 4.71 7.23 17.53
C ASN A 81 6.12 6.67 17.34
N SER A 82 6.92 6.58 18.39
CA SER A 82 8.27 6.02 18.30
C SER A 82 8.26 4.54 17.88
N VAL A 83 7.28 3.77 18.37
CA VAL A 83 7.11 2.36 18.01
C VAL A 83 6.70 2.24 16.55
N ILE A 84 5.76 3.07 16.11
CA ILE A 84 5.29 3.08 14.71
C ILE A 84 6.44 3.45 13.76
N ARG A 85 7.22 4.48 14.08
CA ARG A 85 8.37 4.90 13.28
C ARG A 85 9.43 3.80 13.21
N TYR A 86 9.69 3.14 14.32
CA TYR A 86 10.63 2.01 14.35
C TYR A 86 10.16 0.88 13.40
N ALA A 87 8.88 0.50 13.50
CA ALA A 87 8.31 -0.54 12.65
C ALA A 87 8.36 -0.15 11.17
N ALA A 88 8.10 1.12 10.85
CA ALA A 88 8.20 1.64 9.48
C ALA A 88 9.62 1.48 8.93
N ARG A 89 10.64 1.85 9.72
CA ARG A 89 12.04 1.71 9.31
C ARG A 89 12.44 0.25 9.12
N GLU A 90 11.96 -0.65 9.97
CA GLU A 90 12.23 -2.09 9.83
C GLU A 90 11.62 -2.65 8.55
N LYS A 91 10.42 -2.22 8.18
CA LYS A 91 9.80 -2.60 6.89
C LYS A 91 10.62 -2.09 5.71
N GLU A 92 11.11 -0.86 5.76
CA GLU A 92 11.95 -0.30 4.70
C GLU A 92 13.24 -1.08 4.53
N LYS A 93 13.82 -1.57 5.63
CA LYS A 93 15.02 -2.43 5.57
C LYS A 93 14.71 -3.80 4.97
N LYS A 94 13.57 -4.38 5.33
CA LYS A 94 13.15 -5.70 4.85
C LYS A 94 12.84 -5.69 3.36
N TYR A 95 12.28 -4.58 2.86
CA TYR A 95 11.89 -4.42 1.46
C TYR A 95 12.65 -3.24 0.84
N PRO A 96 13.92 -3.44 0.42
CA PRO A 96 14.73 -2.36 -0.14
C PRO A 96 14.05 -1.64 -1.31
N GLY A 97 14.05 -0.31 -1.28
CA GLY A 97 13.37 0.52 -2.27
C GLY A 97 11.94 0.88 -1.89
N ALA A 98 11.35 0.21 -0.91
CA ALA A 98 10.04 0.61 -0.39
C ALA A 98 10.17 1.81 0.54
N VAL A 99 9.13 2.65 0.54
CA VAL A 99 9.01 3.78 1.45
C VAL A 99 7.77 3.54 2.32
N VAL A 100 7.90 3.74 3.62
CA VAL A 100 6.78 3.62 4.55
C VAL A 100 6.41 4.99 5.08
N LEU A 101 5.17 5.39 4.84
CA LEU A 101 4.60 6.64 5.32
C LEU A 101 3.65 6.37 6.50
N ILE A 102 3.30 7.42 7.22
CA ILE A 102 2.46 7.33 8.41
C ILE A 102 1.23 8.22 8.21
N ASP A 103 0.06 7.63 8.38
CA ASP A 103 -1.23 8.31 8.27
C ASP A 103 -1.90 8.33 9.65
N GLU A 104 -1.85 9.50 10.30
CA GLU A 104 -2.37 9.68 11.65
C GLU A 104 -3.83 10.13 11.70
N ALA A 105 -4.49 10.32 10.54
CA ALA A 105 -5.81 10.95 10.49
C ALA A 105 -6.73 10.36 9.40
N HIS A 106 -6.50 9.13 8.96
CA HIS A 106 -7.26 8.49 7.89
C HIS A 106 -7.25 9.31 6.59
N ILE A 107 -6.16 10.02 6.31
CA ILE A 107 -6.06 10.92 5.15
C ILE A 107 -6.23 10.14 3.85
N LEU A 108 -5.51 9.02 3.72
CA LEU A 108 -5.59 8.19 2.51
C LEU A 108 -6.99 7.59 2.36
N ALA A 109 -7.53 7.02 3.43
CA ALA A 109 -8.85 6.40 3.38
C ALA A 109 -9.94 7.39 2.98
N LYS A 110 -9.88 8.61 3.50
CA LYS A 110 -10.86 9.64 3.16
C LYS A 110 -10.68 10.13 1.71
N ALA A 111 -9.42 10.36 1.30
CA ALA A 111 -9.14 10.88 -0.04
C ALA A 111 -9.51 9.87 -1.14
N TRP A 112 -9.26 8.58 -0.90
CA TRP A 112 -9.49 7.53 -1.88
C TRP A 112 -10.77 6.75 -1.63
N GLU A 113 -11.56 7.17 -0.64
CA GLU A 113 -12.86 6.56 -0.31
C GLU A 113 -12.75 5.07 -0.02
N LEU A 114 -11.78 4.69 0.83
CA LEU A 114 -11.58 3.31 1.21
C LEU A 114 -12.49 2.90 2.36
N PRO A 115 -12.92 1.62 2.41
CA PRO A 115 -13.65 1.12 3.56
C PRO A 115 -12.77 1.03 4.80
N ASP A 116 -13.41 0.84 5.96
CA ASP A 116 -12.72 0.72 7.24
C ASP A 116 -11.71 -0.43 7.19
N GLY A 117 -10.45 -0.11 7.55
CA GLY A 117 -9.34 -1.04 7.60
C GLY A 117 -8.83 -1.35 8.99
N ASP A 118 -9.64 -1.09 10.04
CA ASP A 118 -9.24 -1.39 11.41
C ASP A 118 -8.90 -2.87 11.57
N ASP A 119 -7.75 -3.17 12.19
CA ASP A 119 -7.18 -4.51 12.33
C ASP A 119 -6.95 -5.27 11.02
N LYS A 120 -6.90 -4.57 9.88
CA LYS A 120 -6.75 -5.16 8.54
C LYS A 120 -5.74 -4.38 7.72
N GLY A 121 -5.46 -4.87 6.51
CA GLY A 121 -4.62 -4.19 5.54
C GLY A 121 -5.28 -4.11 4.18
N HIS A 122 -5.13 -2.96 3.52
CA HIS A 122 -5.49 -2.84 2.12
C HIS A 122 -4.27 -3.05 1.26
N ILE A 123 -4.44 -3.75 0.13
CA ILE A 123 -3.50 -3.71 -0.97
C ILE A 123 -4.15 -3.02 -2.16
N LEU A 124 -3.48 -2.00 -2.70
CA LEU A 124 -3.92 -1.30 -3.90
C LEU A 124 -2.80 -1.32 -4.93
N ILE A 125 -3.16 -1.43 -6.19
CA ILE A 125 -2.23 -1.18 -7.29
C ILE A 125 -2.70 0.09 -8.00
N ILE A 126 -1.80 1.05 -8.12
CA ILE A 126 -2.06 2.33 -8.77
C ILE A 126 -1.21 2.41 -10.04
N GLY A 127 -1.86 2.60 -11.17
CA GLY A 127 -1.15 2.75 -12.44
C GLY A 127 -0.52 4.13 -12.60
N LYS A 128 0.34 4.28 -13.60
CA LYS A 128 0.94 5.57 -13.95
C LYS A 128 -0.10 6.60 -14.41
N ASP A 129 -1.30 6.13 -14.78
CA ASP A 129 -2.44 6.96 -15.14
C ASP A 129 -3.27 7.42 -13.93
N PHE A 130 -2.74 7.23 -12.71
CA PHE A 130 -3.39 7.61 -11.44
C PHE A 130 -4.65 6.81 -11.12
N LYS A 131 -4.88 5.69 -11.79
CA LYS A 131 -6.09 4.88 -11.58
C LYS A 131 -5.82 3.67 -10.69
N ILE A 132 -6.81 3.32 -9.88
CA ILE A 132 -6.80 2.09 -9.09
C ILE A 132 -7.00 0.92 -10.07
N LYS A 133 -6.01 0.03 -10.13
CA LYS A 133 -6.05 -1.17 -10.98
C LYS A 133 -6.45 -2.42 -10.21
N TYR A 134 -6.26 -2.40 -8.90
CA TYR A 134 -6.62 -3.49 -8.01
C TYR A 134 -6.78 -2.95 -6.60
N ILE A 135 -7.72 -3.51 -5.85
CA ILE A 135 -7.89 -3.21 -4.44
C ILE A 135 -8.47 -4.43 -3.72
N LYS A 136 -7.93 -4.72 -2.54
CA LYS A 136 -8.42 -5.80 -1.68
C LYS A 136 -8.20 -5.44 -0.23
N LEU A 137 -9.22 -5.65 0.60
CA LEU A 137 -9.09 -5.62 2.06
C LEU A 137 -8.65 -7.01 2.52
N VAL A 138 -7.48 -7.10 3.15
CA VAL A 138 -6.86 -8.35 3.57
C VAL A 138 -6.95 -8.46 5.09
N LYS A 139 -7.57 -9.52 5.57
CA LYS A 139 -7.85 -9.72 7.00
C LYS A 139 -6.77 -10.52 7.70
N ASN A 140 -6.07 -11.38 6.96
CA ASN A 140 -5.06 -12.29 7.51
C ASN A 140 -4.08 -12.72 6.43
N GLN A 141 -3.00 -13.41 6.84
CA GLN A 141 -1.97 -13.82 5.90
C GLN A 141 -2.47 -14.85 4.87
N ASP A 142 -3.45 -15.67 5.20
CA ASP A 142 -4.00 -16.62 4.23
C ASP A 142 -4.70 -15.90 3.07
N GLU A 143 -5.42 -14.82 3.36
CA GLU A 143 -6.03 -13.99 2.32
C GLU A 143 -4.96 -13.30 1.46
N SER A 144 -3.86 -12.87 2.07
CA SER A 144 -2.71 -12.32 1.34
C SER A 144 -2.13 -13.35 0.38
N LYS A 145 -1.92 -14.58 0.84
CA LYS A 145 -1.43 -15.68 -0.02
C LYS A 145 -2.36 -15.96 -1.18
N ALA A 146 -3.67 -15.92 -0.95
CA ALA A 146 -4.67 -16.26 -1.95
C ALA A 146 -4.69 -15.31 -3.14
N ILE A 147 -4.21 -14.07 -2.97
CA ILE A 147 -4.25 -13.04 -4.03
C ILE A 147 -2.90 -12.85 -4.73
N ILE A 148 -1.86 -13.58 -4.36
CA ILE A 148 -0.50 -13.40 -4.91
C ILE A 148 -0.51 -13.43 -6.44
N GLN A 149 -1.08 -14.48 -7.04
CA GLN A 149 -1.04 -14.66 -8.50
C GLN A 149 -1.78 -13.53 -9.22
N ALA A 150 -2.94 -13.14 -8.72
CA ALA A 150 -3.73 -12.06 -9.31
C ALA A 150 -2.97 -10.73 -9.25
N VAL A 151 -2.36 -10.42 -8.12
CA VAL A 151 -1.60 -9.17 -7.93
C VAL A 151 -0.37 -9.14 -8.83
N LEU A 152 0.40 -10.25 -8.88
CA LEU A 152 1.58 -10.32 -9.75
C LEU A 152 1.20 -10.15 -11.23
N ALA A 153 0.10 -10.75 -11.68
CA ALA A 153 -0.35 -10.62 -13.05
C ALA A 153 -0.73 -9.16 -13.40
N ILE A 154 -1.41 -8.47 -12.49
CA ILE A 154 -1.78 -7.07 -12.69
C ILE A 154 -0.54 -6.17 -12.71
N LEU A 155 0.40 -6.39 -11.80
CA LEU A 155 1.66 -5.64 -11.79
C LEU A 155 2.43 -5.83 -13.10
N GLU A 156 2.55 -7.07 -13.58
CA GLU A 156 3.21 -7.35 -14.86
C GLU A 156 2.55 -6.59 -16.02
N THR A 157 1.22 -6.64 -16.09
CA THR A 157 0.46 -5.96 -17.13
C THR A 157 0.66 -4.45 -17.10
N GLU A 158 0.56 -3.84 -15.92
CA GLU A 158 0.72 -2.39 -15.78
C GLU A 158 2.15 -1.94 -16.06
N ILE A 159 3.14 -2.69 -15.58
CA ILE A 159 4.56 -2.39 -15.82
C ILE A 159 4.88 -2.49 -17.32
N ALA A 160 4.31 -3.45 -18.02
CA ALA A 160 4.54 -3.63 -19.45
C ALA A 160 3.98 -2.50 -20.31
N LYS A 161 3.02 -1.73 -19.80
CA LYS A 161 2.47 -0.56 -20.51
C LYS A 161 3.46 0.59 -20.62
N GLY A 162 4.50 0.56 -19.87
CA GLY A 162 5.57 1.48 -19.97
C GLY A 162 5.79 2.66 -19.51
#